data_37255fd482a82d7991cce0de7f5cc8a1
#
_entry.id   37255fd482a82d7991cce0de7f5cc8a1
#
_cell.length_a   1.000
_cell.length_b   1.000
_cell.length_c   1.000
_cell.angle_alpha   90.00
_cell.angle_beta   90.00
_cell.angle_gamma   90.00
#
_symmetry.space_group_name_H-M   'P 1'
#
loop_
_entity.id
_entity.type
_entity.pdbx_description
1 polymer ?
#
loop_
_entity_poly.entity_id
_entity_poly.type
_entity_poly.pdbx_seq_one_letter_code
_entity_poly.pdbx_strand_id
1 'polypeptide(L)'
;VYPYPHVDKLIPLMAEGKILPYLDIPFQHASPKILKLMKRPGNQEKVLQRIKSWRAICPELTIRSTFIVGFPGETEEDFQILLDWLKEAELDRVGCFKYSPVDGAKANNLPDHVPEKVKENRWNRFMEVQQVISARRLQRKVGQTIEVLIDQIDEEGAIGRCAADAPEIDGSVFINDIESIESLGLKPGDMIDVSIEYADEYDLWGAIVFS
;
A
#
# COMPACT_ATOMS: atom_id res chain seq x y z
N VAL A 1 -10.07 -6.69 -1.14
CA VAL A 1 -10.32 -8.07 -1.61
C VAL A 1 -9.73 -9.05 -0.63
N TYR A 2 -10.42 -10.14 -0.33
CA TYR A 2 -9.84 -11.25 0.42
C TYR A 2 -9.01 -12.12 -0.54
N PRO A 3 -7.86 -12.73 -0.13
CA PRO A 3 -7.02 -13.51 -1.04
C PRO A 3 -7.66 -14.86 -1.42
N TYR A 4 -8.85 -14.80 -2.02
CA TYR A 4 -9.52 -15.98 -2.58
C TYR A 4 -8.81 -16.48 -3.84
N PRO A 5 -8.94 -17.78 -4.20
CA PRO A 5 -8.33 -18.35 -5.41
C PRO A 5 -8.67 -17.59 -6.70
N HIS A 6 -9.83 -16.92 -6.73
CA HIS A 6 -10.31 -16.21 -7.93
C HIS A 6 -9.54 -14.89 -8.21
N VAL A 7 -8.83 -14.31 -7.24
CA VAL A 7 -7.99 -13.12 -7.44
C VAL A 7 -6.93 -13.39 -8.51
N ASP A 8 -6.39 -14.61 -8.58
CA ASP A 8 -5.39 -14.99 -9.58
C ASP A 8 -5.89 -14.78 -11.03
N LYS A 9 -7.22 -14.83 -11.26
CA LYS A 9 -7.82 -14.61 -12.58
C LYS A 9 -7.88 -13.13 -12.98
N LEU A 10 -7.76 -12.21 -12.02
CA LEU A 10 -7.76 -10.77 -12.29
C LEU A 10 -6.40 -10.26 -12.76
N ILE A 11 -5.32 -10.92 -12.33
CA ILE A 11 -3.95 -10.46 -12.62
C ILE A 11 -3.65 -10.37 -14.13
N PRO A 12 -4.01 -11.36 -14.96
CA PRO A 12 -3.84 -11.23 -16.41
C PRO A 12 -4.63 -10.04 -17.00
N LEU A 13 -5.85 -9.76 -16.50
CA LEU A 13 -6.65 -8.62 -16.96
C LEU A 13 -6.02 -7.28 -16.57
N MET A 14 -5.34 -7.21 -15.42
CA MET A 14 -4.54 -6.06 -15.01
C MET A 14 -3.34 -5.86 -15.94
N ALA A 15 -2.61 -6.94 -16.24
CA ALA A 15 -1.47 -6.90 -17.17
C ALA A 15 -1.87 -6.51 -18.60
N GLU A 16 -3.11 -6.83 -19.01
CA GLU A 16 -3.69 -6.43 -20.30
C GLU A 16 -4.27 -5.00 -20.30
N GLY A 17 -4.19 -4.28 -19.19
CA GLY A 17 -4.75 -2.92 -19.06
C GLY A 17 -6.29 -2.84 -19.01
N LYS A 18 -6.99 -3.97 -18.87
CA LYS A 18 -8.47 -4.01 -18.80
C LYS A 18 -9.02 -3.51 -17.48
N ILE A 19 -8.25 -3.62 -16.43
CA ILE A 19 -8.54 -3.09 -15.08
C ILE A 19 -7.25 -2.54 -14.48
N LEU A 20 -7.35 -1.56 -13.60
CA LEU A 20 -6.18 -0.97 -12.93
C LEU A 20 -5.41 -2.02 -12.14
N PRO A 21 -4.06 -2.00 -12.19
CA PRO A 21 -3.20 -2.96 -11.51
C PRO A 21 -3.07 -2.64 -10.01
N TYR A 22 -4.20 -2.61 -9.30
CA TYR A 22 -4.30 -2.24 -7.90
C TYR A 22 -5.13 -3.25 -7.11
N LEU A 23 -4.57 -3.80 -6.03
CA LEU A 23 -5.24 -4.72 -5.11
C LEU A 23 -5.16 -4.22 -3.67
N ASP A 24 -6.30 -4.02 -3.02
CA ASP A 24 -6.39 -3.83 -1.57
C ASP A 24 -6.77 -5.16 -0.90
N ILE A 25 -5.82 -5.74 -0.16
CA ILE A 25 -5.96 -7.04 0.50
C ILE A 25 -5.53 -6.92 1.97
N PRO A 26 -6.47 -6.89 2.93
CA PRO A 26 -6.11 -6.79 4.34
C PRO A 26 -5.55 -8.11 4.88
N PHE A 27 -4.23 -8.25 4.94
CA PHE A 27 -3.56 -9.46 5.44
C PHE A 27 -3.65 -9.60 6.96
N GLN A 28 -3.79 -8.51 7.68
CA GLN A 28 -3.99 -8.41 9.13
C GLN A 28 -2.75 -8.76 9.95
N HIS A 29 -2.07 -9.85 9.68
CA HIS A 29 -0.86 -10.32 10.36
C HIS A 29 -0.10 -11.34 9.50
N ALA A 30 1.12 -11.73 9.90
CA ALA A 30 1.90 -12.76 9.22
C ALA A 30 2.18 -14.00 10.10
N SER A 31 2.10 -13.90 11.45
CA SER A 31 2.24 -15.06 12.32
C SER A 31 1.06 -16.03 12.13
N PRO A 32 1.32 -17.32 11.82
CA PRO A 32 0.25 -18.32 11.71
C PRO A 32 -0.55 -18.48 13.01
N LYS A 33 0.10 -18.33 14.17
CA LYS A 33 -0.54 -18.38 15.49
C LYS A 33 -1.53 -17.24 15.65
N ILE A 34 -1.14 -16.01 15.35
CA ILE A 34 -2.00 -14.82 15.49
C ILE A 34 -3.15 -14.86 14.47
N LEU A 35 -2.88 -15.23 13.23
CA LEU A 35 -3.92 -15.39 12.21
C LEU A 35 -4.97 -16.45 12.62
N LYS A 36 -4.55 -17.55 13.24
CA LYS A 36 -5.47 -18.54 13.78
C LYS A 36 -6.35 -17.97 14.90
N LEU A 37 -5.79 -17.14 15.79
CA LEU A 37 -6.55 -16.44 16.84
C LEU A 37 -7.52 -15.42 16.23
N MET A 38 -7.14 -14.73 15.16
CA MET A 38 -7.99 -13.83 14.37
C MET A 38 -9.03 -14.57 13.50
N LYS A 39 -9.02 -15.92 13.50
CA LYS A 39 -9.85 -16.77 12.62
C LYS A 39 -9.63 -16.47 11.12
N ARG A 40 -8.38 -16.22 10.75
CA ARG A 40 -7.93 -15.97 9.38
C ARG A 40 -7.11 -17.15 8.85
N PRO A 41 -7.07 -17.39 7.53
CA PRO A 41 -6.16 -18.38 6.94
C PRO A 41 -4.71 -18.04 7.27
N GLY A 42 -3.96 -19.03 7.78
CA GLY A 42 -2.61 -18.84 8.33
C GLY A 42 -1.46 -19.21 7.41
N ASN A 43 -1.66 -19.41 6.10
CA ASN A 43 -0.58 -19.84 5.21
C ASN A 43 0.07 -18.66 4.49
N GLN A 44 0.88 -17.89 5.23
CA GLN A 44 1.54 -16.69 4.71
C GLN A 44 2.67 -16.98 3.72
N GLU A 45 3.30 -18.15 3.77
CA GLU A 45 4.28 -18.57 2.76
C GLU A 45 3.63 -18.68 1.37
N LYS A 46 2.45 -19.30 1.29
CA LYS A 46 1.67 -19.31 0.04
C LYS A 46 1.28 -17.92 -0.43
N VAL A 47 1.00 -16.99 0.48
CA VAL A 47 0.68 -15.60 0.14
C VAL A 47 1.89 -14.91 -0.48
N LEU A 48 3.09 -15.05 0.08
CA LEU A 48 4.32 -14.53 -0.52
C LEU A 48 4.58 -15.09 -1.92
N GLN A 49 4.43 -16.40 -2.10
CA GLN A 49 4.58 -17.05 -3.40
C GLN A 49 3.57 -16.49 -4.41
N ARG A 50 2.31 -16.27 -4.00
CA ARG A 50 1.29 -15.66 -4.87
C ARG A 50 1.64 -14.23 -5.25
N ILE A 51 2.09 -13.40 -4.31
CA ILE A 51 2.53 -12.02 -4.59
C ILE A 51 3.66 -12.03 -5.63
N LYS A 52 4.66 -12.91 -5.47
CA LYS A 52 5.75 -13.07 -6.44
C LYS A 52 5.23 -13.47 -7.83
N SER A 53 4.30 -14.44 -7.88
CA SER A 53 3.68 -14.89 -9.14
C SER A 53 2.83 -13.78 -9.79
N TRP A 54 2.09 -13.02 -9.01
CA TRP A 54 1.29 -11.90 -9.52
C TRP A 54 2.17 -10.82 -10.13
N ARG A 55 3.26 -10.44 -9.45
CA ARG A 55 4.21 -9.45 -9.97
C ARG A 55 5.01 -9.95 -11.18
N ALA A 56 5.19 -11.25 -11.33
CA ALA A 56 5.79 -11.83 -12.54
C ALA A 56 4.86 -11.69 -13.77
N ILE A 57 3.53 -11.72 -13.57
CA ILE A 57 2.52 -11.53 -14.62
C ILE A 57 2.24 -10.04 -14.86
N CYS A 58 2.12 -9.26 -13.79
CA CYS A 58 1.82 -7.83 -13.82
C CYS A 58 2.86 -7.08 -12.96
N PRO A 59 4.00 -6.66 -13.53
CA PRO A 59 5.07 -5.96 -12.80
C PRO A 59 4.61 -4.66 -12.12
N GLU A 60 3.65 -3.95 -12.73
CA GLU A 60 3.08 -2.70 -12.23
C GLU A 60 2.05 -2.89 -11.10
N LEU A 61 1.81 -4.13 -10.68
CA LEU A 61 0.83 -4.43 -9.65
C LEU A 61 1.16 -3.74 -8.33
N THR A 62 0.29 -2.84 -7.93
CA THR A 62 0.29 -2.20 -6.61
C THR A 62 -0.55 -3.01 -5.63
N ILE A 63 0.03 -3.33 -4.48
CA ILE A 63 -0.67 -4.06 -3.42
C ILE A 63 -0.75 -3.17 -2.17
N ARG A 64 -1.97 -2.82 -1.80
CA ARG A 64 -2.31 -2.18 -0.54
C ARG A 64 -2.70 -3.23 0.48
N SER A 65 -2.34 -3.03 1.74
CA SER A 65 -2.72 -3.91 2.83
C SER A 65 -2.88 -3.18 4.16
N THR A 66 -3.56 -3.85 5.07
CA THR A 66 -3.74 -3.39 6.45
C THR A 66 -3.32 -4.49 7.41
N PHE A 67 -2.62 -4.09 8.49
CA PHE A 67 -2.14 -4.96 9.54
C PHE A 67 -2.58 -4.49 10.91
N ILE A 68 -2.58 -5.40 11.88
CA ILE A 68 -2.88 -5.13 13.28
C ILE A 68 -1.73 -5.65 14.13
N VAL A 69 -1.16 -4.80 14.98
CA VAL A 69 -0.15 -5.15 15.97
C VAL A 69 -0.73 -5.13 17.37
N GLY A 70 -0.16 -5.93 18.27
CA GLY A 70 -0.61 -6.01 19.66
C GLY A 70 -1.93 -6.75 19.85
N PHE A 71 -2.27 -7.66 18.95
CA PHE A 71 -3.43 -8.55 19.14
C PHE A 71 -3.22 -9.43 20.38
N PRO A 72 -4.29 -9.77 21.16
CA PRO A 72 -4.15 -10.64 22.33
C PRO A 72 -3.40 -11.94 22.02
N GLY A 73 -2.38 -12.26 22.82
CA GLY A 73 -1.50 -13.41 22.62
C GLY A 73 -0.34 -13.20 21.64
N GLU A 74 -0.16 -11.99 21.06
CA GLU A 74 1.00 -11.69 20.22
C GLU A 74 2.26 -11.54 21.07
N THR A 75 3.27 -12.37 20.79
CA THR A 75 4.59 -12.30 21.40
C THR A 75 5.55 -11.46 20.56
N GLU A 76 6.77 -11.22 21.08
CA GLU A 76 7.79 -10.51 20.29
C GLU A 76 8.24 -11.35 19.08
N GLU A 77 8.27 -12.67 19.22
CA GLU A 77 8.57 -13.58 18.11
C GLU A 77 7.50 -13.53 17.01
N ASP A 78 6.22 -13.47 17.41
CA ASP A 78 5.10 -13.30 16.46
C ASP A 78 5.23 -11.98 15.70
N PHE A 79 5.60 -10.90 16.40
CA PHE A 79 5.82 -9.59 15.80
C PHE A 79 7.05 -9.57 14.88
N GLN A 80 8.14 -10.26 15.24
CA GLN A 80 9.32 -10.37 14.37
C GLN A 80 8.99 -11.11 13.06
N ILE A 81 8.20 -12.20 13.13
CA ILE A 81 7.68 -12.90 11.94
C ILE A 81 6.92 -11.92 11.03
N LEU A 82 6.13 -11.02 11.60
CA LEU A 82 5.41 -10.00 10.84
C LEU A 82 6.35 -9.03 10.12
N LEU A 83 7.38 -8.53 10.82
CA LEU A 83 8.36 -7.61 10.23
C LEU A 83 9.18 -8.27 9.11
N ASP A 84 9.59 -9.52 9.30
CA ASP A 84 10.37 -10.24 8.30
C ASP A 84 9.54 -10.55 7.06
N TRP A 85 8.27 -10.93 7.25
CA TRP A 85 7.31 -11.11 6.16
C TRP A 85 7.08 -9.80 5.39
N LEU A 86 6.93 -8.68 6.09
CA LEU A 86 6.72 -7.36 5.47
C LEU A 86 7.90 -6.98 4.56
N LYS A 87 9.14 -7.20 5.03
CA LYS A 87 10.35 -6.96 4.24
C LYS A 87 10.42 -7.82 2.98
N GLU A 88 9.97 -9.09 3.06
CA GLU A 88 9.98 -9.99 1.91
C GLU A 88 8.83 -9.70 0.93
N ALA A 89 7.66 -9.31 1.43
CA ALA A 89 6.50 -9.00 0.61
C ALA A 89 6.65 -7.71 -0.20
N GLU A 90 7.44 -6.74 0.32
CA GLU A 90 7.64 -5.42 -0.30
C GLU A 90 6.32 -4.81 -0.80
N LEU A 91 5.32 -4.72 0.10
CA LEU A 91 4.03 -4.15 -0.26
C LEU A 91 4.15 -2.64 -0.53
N ASP A 92 3.30 -2.13 -1.43
CA ASP A 92 3.38 -0.77 -1.92
C ASP A 92 2.75 0.23 -0.94
N ARG A 93 1.54 -0.05 -0.48
CA ARG A 93 0.78 0.82 0.42
C ARG A 93 0.35 0.00 1.65
N VAL A 94 0.76 0.41 2.85
CA VAL A 94 0.47 -0.37 4.05
C VAL A 94 0.06 0.52 5.21
N GLY A 95 -1.13 0.24 5.74
CA GLY A 95 -1.61 0.77 7.01
C GLY A 95 -1.40 -0.22 8.16
N CYS A 96 -1.08 0.28 9.34
CA CYS A 96 -0.98 -0.51 10.56
C CYS A 96 -1.84 0.09 11.67
N PHE A 97 -2.62 -0.75 12.34
CA PHE A 97 -3.42 -0.37 13.50
C PHE A 97 -2.94 -1.10 14.75
N LYS A 98 -3.00 -0.41 15.87
CA LYS A 98 -2.88 -1.06 17.19
C LYS A 98 -4.19 -1.76 17.51
N TYR A 99 -4.14 -3.00 18.02
CA TYR A 99 -5.35 -3.68 18.47
C TYR A 99 -6.09 -2.85 19.51
N SER A 100 -7.36 -2.60 19.25
CA SER A 100 -8.29 -1.95 20.17
C SER A 100 -9.49 -2.87 20.41
N PRO A 101 -9.90 -3.10 21.67
CA PRO A 101 -11.10 -3.83 21.98
C PRO A 101 -12.34 -3.13 21.40
N VAL A 102 -13.18 -3.91 20.75
CA VAL A 102 -14.51 -3.47 20.23
C VAL A 102 -15.60 -4.22 20.99
N ASP A 103 -16.63 -3.52 21.44
CA ASP A 103 -17.71 -4.12 22.18
C ASP A 103 -18.32 -5.32 21.44
N GLY A 104 -18.53 -6.42 22.18
CA GLY A 104 -19.04 -7.67 21.63
C GLY A 104 -18.04 -8.52 20.85
N ALA A 105 -16.82 -8.04 20.61
CA ALA A 105 -15.81 -8.82 19.90
C ALA A 105 -15.28 -9.98 20.76
N LYS A 106 -15.27 -11.20 20.19
CA LYS A 106 -14.76 -12.41 20.88
C LYS A 106 -13.29 -12.30 21.28
N ALA A 107 -12.53 -11.50 20.55
CA ALA A 107 -11.10 -11.26 20.84
C ALA A 107 -10.87 -10.60 22.20
N ASN A 108 -11.84 -9.86 22.73
CA ASN A 108 -11.75 -9.24 24.05
C ASN A 108 -11.61 -10.27 25.20
N ASN A 109 -12.09 -11.50 24.98
CA ASN A 109 -12.05 -12.58 25.96
C ASN A 109 -10.79 -13.48 25.82
N LEU A 110 -9.89 -13.15 24.88
CA LEU A 110 -8.64 -13.88 24.76
C LEU A 110 -7.70 -13.50 25.91
N PRO A 111 -6.87 -14.44 26.41
CA PRO A 111 -5.84 -14.12 27.37
C PRO A 111 -4.69 -13.31 26.76
N ASP A 112 -3.76 -12.89 27.61
CA ASP A 112 -2.48 -12.29 27.21
C ASP A 112 -2.63 -11.01 26.37
N HIS A 113 -3.47 -10.09 26.86
CA HIS A 113 -3.60 -8.76 26.27
C HIS A 113 -2.26 -8.03 26.30
N VAL A 114 -1.86 -7.50 25.15
CA VAL A 114 -0.61 -6.76 25.00
C VAL A 114 -0.76 -5.36 25.63
N PRO A 115 0.18 -4.94 26.50
CA PRO A 115 0.15 -3.59 27.10
C PRO A 115 0.25 -2.48 26.04
N GLU A 116 -0.42 -1.36 26.28
CA GLU A 116 -0.49 -0.25 25.30
C GLU A 116 0.90 0.26 24.89
N LYS A 117 1.82 0.40 25.84
CA LYS A 117 3.21 0.81 25.54
C LYS A 117 3.93 -0.16 24.60
N VAL A 118 3.63 -1.45 24.68
CA VAL A 118 4.20 -2.47 23.77
C VAL A 118 3.56 -2.37 22.38
N LYS A 119 2.25 -2.16 22.30
CA LYS A 119 1.55 -1.92 21.03
C LYS A 119 2.11 -0.69 20.31
N GLU A 120 2.32 0.42 21.04
CA GLU A 120 2.90 1.64 20.51
C GLU A 120 4.32 1.39 19.96
N ASN A 121 5.17 0.72 20.71
CA ASN A 121 6.51 0.38 20.26
C ASN A 121 6.50 -0.49 19.00
N ARG A 122 5.62 -1.50 18.94
CA ARG A 122 5.49 -2.37 17.76
C ARG A 122 4.94 -1.61 16.56
N TRP A 123 3.97 -0.72 16.77
CA TRP A 123 3.44 0.12 15.71
C TRP A 123 4.52 1.02 15.11
N ASN A 124 5.32 1.71 15.95
CA ASN A 124 6.41 2.56 15.48
C ASN A 124 7.43 1.76 14.65
N ARG A 125 7.90 0.62 15.18
CA ARG A 125 8.86 -0.26 14.47
C ARG A 125 8.29 -0.81 13.15
N PHE A 126 6.99 -1.12 13.11
CA PHE A 126 6.32 -1.56 11.91
C PHE A 126 6.30 -0.45 10.85
N MET A 127 5.91 0.75 11.26
CA MET A 127 5.82 1.91 10.35
C MET A 127 7.21 2.34 9.85
N GLU A 128 8.24 2.31 10.68
CA GLU A 128 9.63 2.56 10.27
C GLU A 128 10.08 1.59 9.16
N VAL A 129 9.80 0.30 9.31
CA VAL A 129 10.13 -0.70 8.28
C VAL A 129 9.33 -0.44 7.00
N GLN A 130 8.04 -0.14 7.11
CA GLN A 130 7.19 0.10 5.95
C GLN A 130 7.58 1.39 5.21
N GLN A 131 7.94 2.44 5.92
CA GLN A 131 8.40 3.70 5.32
C GLN A 131 9.61 3.48 4.40
N VAL A 132 10.59 2.70 4.86
CA VAL A 132 11.77 2.35 4.04
C VAL A 132 11.37 1.53 2.80
N ILE A 133 10.42 0.61 2.93
CA ILE A 133 9.94 -0.18 1.80
C ILE A 133 9.21 0.71 0.80
N SER A 134 8.32 1.58 1.27
CA SER A 134 7.54 2.50 0.45
C SER A 134 8.45 3.44 -0.35
N ALA A 135 9.40 4.12 0.32
CA ALA A 135 10.38 4.99 -0.32
C ALA A 135 11.15 4.26 -1.45
N ARG A 136 11.64 3.05 -1.16
CA ARG A 136 12.36 2.25 -2.16
C ARG A 136 11.49 1.87 -3.36
N ARG A 137 10.22 1.59 -3.13
CA ARG A 137 9.28 1.25 -4.21
C ARG A 137 8.92 2.47 -5.06
N LEU A 138 8.67 3.62 -4.45
CA LEU A 138 8.38 4.86 -5.15
C LEU A 138 9.60 5.39 -5.91
N GLN A 139 10.80 5.25 -5.35
CA GLN A 139 12.04 5.61 -6.04
C GLN A 139 12.24 4.88 -7.37
N ARG A 140 11.64 3.70 -7.56
CA ARG A 140 11.68 2.97 -8.85
C ARG A 140 10.89 3.68 -9.96
N LYS A 141 9.99 4.60 -9.61
CA LYS A 141 9.20 5.38 -10.56
C LYS A 141 9.95 6.62 -11.07
N VAL A 142 10.99 7.06 -10.37
CA VAL A 142 11.81 8.21 -10.79
C VAL A 142 12.46 7.91 -12.15
N GLY A 143 12.34 8.85 -13.09
CA GLY A 143 12.76 8.72 -14.48
C GLY A 143 11.75 7.99 -15.39
N GLN A 144 10.60 7.55 -14.87
CA GLN A 144 9.52 6.99 -15.69
C GLN A 144 8.48 8.06 -16.03
N THR A 145 7.83 7.92 -17.17
CA THR A 145 6.61 8.66 -17.50
C THR A 145 5.41 7.82 -17.10
N ILE A 146 4.51 8.42 -16.34
CA ILE A 146 3.27 7.78 -15.88
C ILE A 146 2.06 8.64 -16.18
N GLU A 147 0.92 7.99 -16.40
CA GLU A 147 -0.36 8.68 -16.58
C GLU A 147 -0.91 9.12 -15.22
N VAL A 148 -1.31 10.39 -15.12
CA VAL A 148 -1.81 11.04 -13.90
C VAL A 148 -3.17 11.66 -14.16
N LEU A 149 -4.14 11.35 -13.32
CA LEU A 149 -5.43 12.02 -13.26
C LEU A 149 -5.30 13.24 -12.33
N ILE A 150 -5.61 14.42 -12.83
CA ILE A 150 -5.61 15.66 -12.04
C ILE A 150 -6.84 15.66 -11.12
N ASP A 151 -6.61 15.78 -9.82
CA ASP A 151 -7.66 15.91 -8.81
C ASP A 151 -7.91 17.37 -8.42
N GLN A 152 -6.85 18.18 -8.35
CA GLN A 152 -6.91 19.58 -7.91
C GLN A 152 -5.86 20.42 -8.63
N ILE A 153 -6.19 21.71 -8.85
CA ILE A 153 -5.25 22.73 -9.31
C ILE A 153 -5.41 23.95 -8.39
N ASP A 154 -4.27 24.51 -7.95
CA ASP A 154 -4.21 25.71 -7.13
C ASP A 154 -3.04 26.62 -7.54
N GLU A 155 -2.69 27.61 -6.70
CA GLU A 155 -1.61 28.57 -6.97
C GLU A 155 -0.21 27.94 -6.93
N GLU A 156 -0.05 26.73 -6.36
CA GLU A 156 1.23 26.01 -6.25
C GLU A 156 1.42 25.00 -7.39
N GLY A 157 0.35 24.64 -8.11
CA GLY A 157 0.39 23.71 -9.21
C GLY A 157 -0.80 22.76 -9.30
N ALA A 158 -0.58 21.54 -9.77
CA ALA A 158 -1.58 20.49 -9.81
C ALA A 158 -1.23 19.34 -8.87
N ILE A 159 -2.26 18.75 -8.28
CA ILE A 159 -2.20 17.54 -7.49
C ILE A 159 -3.05 16.50 -8.21
N GLY A 160 -2.48 15.32 -8.41
CA GLY A 160 -3.17 14.22 -9.05
C GLY A 160 -2.80 12.88 -8.43
N ARG A 161 -3.29 11.82 -9.04
CA ARG A 161 -2.98 10.44 -8.67
C ARG A 161 -2.73 9.58 -9.89
N CYS A 162 -1.91 8.57 -9.73
CA CYS A 162 -1.68 7.58 -10.78
C CYS A 162 -2.49 6.29 -10.54
N ALA A 163 -2.37 5.32 -11.44
CA ALA A 163 -3.04 4.02 -11.32
C ALA A 163 -2.66 3.22 -10.04
N ALA A 164 -1.61 3.63 -9.33
CA ALA A 164 -1.13 3.03 -8.09
C ALA A 164 -1.71 3.67 -6.81
N ASP A 165 -2.62 4.64 -6.94
CA ASP A 165 -3.10 5.44 -5.83
C ASP A 165 -4.62 5.42 -5.73
N ALA A 166 -5.13 4.96 -4.59
CA ALA A 166 -6.55 5.06 -4.28
C ALA A 166 -6.90 6.50 -3.84
N PRO A 167 -8.06 7.04 -4.26
CA PRO A 167 -8.49 8.40 -3.91
C PRO A 167 -8.50 8.61 -2.39
N GLU A 168 -7.97 9.75 -1.93
CA GLU A 168 -8.03 10.23 -0.54
C GLU A 168 -7.32 9.34 0.51
N ILE A 169 -6.68 8.24 0.10
CA ILE A 169 -6.13 7.24 1.02
C ILE A 169 -4.63 7.03 0.81
N ASP A 170 -4.19 7.01 -0.45
CA ASP A 170 -2.79 6.76 -0.82
C ASP A 170 -2.05 8.08 -1.11
N GLY A 171 -0.88 8.00 -1.75
CA GLY A 171 -0.07 9.16 -2.09
C GLY A 171 -0.62 9.99 -3.26
N SER A 172 0.04 11.10 -3.48
CA SER A 172 -0.27 12.06 -4.55
C SER A 172 0.89 12.21 -5.53
N VAL A 173 0.58 12.73 -6.70
CA VAL A 173 1.56 13.21 -7.67
C VAL A 173 1.46 14.72 -7.74
N PHE A 174 2.54 15.42 -7.37
CA PHE A 174 2.63 16.88 -7.38
C PHE A 174 3.29 17.37 -8.67
N ILE A 175 2.69 18.36 -9.31
CA ILE A 175 3.13 18.95 -10.59
C ILE A 175 3.20 20.46 -10.39
N ASN A 176 4.42 21.01 -10.20
CA ASN A 176 4.62 22.41 -9.87
C ASN A 176 4.84 23.29 -11.13
N ASP A 177 4.53 22.78 -12.32
CA ASP A 177 4.68 23.47 -13.60
C ASP A 177 3.42 24.29 -13.96
N ILE A 178 3.25 25.42 -13.28
CA ILE A 178 2.08 26.31 -13.43
C ILE A 178 1.95 26.81 -14.87
N GLU A 179 3.07 27.19 -15.52
CA GLU A 179 3.04 27.71 -16.88
C GLU A 179 2.47 26.70 -17.87
N SER A 180 2.87 25.45 -17.76
CA SER A 180 2.36 24.35 -18.58
C SER A 180 0.90 24.06 -18.27
N ILE A 181 0.51 24.05 -16.99
CA ILE A 181 -0.88 23.82 -16.55
C ILE A 181 -1.81 24.89 -17.18
N GLU A 182 -1.43 26.17 -17.10
CA GLU A 182 -2.20 27.29 -17.66
C GLU A 182 -2.24 27.25 -19.18
N SER A 183 -1.09 27.04 -19.83
CA SER A 183 -0.98 27.04 -21.30
C SER A 183 -1.78 25.91 -21.95
N LEU A 184 -1.90 24.77 -21.31
CA LEU A 184 -2.70 23.63 -21.74
C LEU A 184 -4.18 23.74 -21.33
N GLY A 185 -4.52 24.71 -20.46
CA GLY A 185 -5.89 24.89 -19.95
C GLY A 185 -6.39 23.68 -19.16
N LEU A 186 -5.49 23.03 -18.39
CA LEU A 186 -5.79 21.83 -17.63
C LEU A 186 -6.79 22.11 -16.50
N LYS A 187 -7.56 21.11 -16.17
CA LYS A 187 -8.59 21.18 -15.12
C LYS A 187 -8.70 19.82 -14.37
N PRO A 188 -9.27 19.81 -13.18
CA PRO A 188 -9.59 18.56 -12.50
C PRO A 188 -10.41 17.61 -13.37
N GLY A 189 -9.99 16.33 -13.42
CA GLY A 189 -10.56 15.30 -14.28
C GLY A 189 -9.78 15.03 -15.58
N ASP A 190 -8.81 15.87 -15.92
CA ASP A 190 -7.97 15.63 -17.09
C ASP A 190 -6.89 14.57 -16.77
N MET A 191 -6.55 13.78 -17.79
CA MET A 191 -5.47 12.78 -17.74
C MET A 191 -4.28 13.34 -18.53
N ILE A 192 -3.09 13.24 -17.91
CA ILE A 192 -1.84 13.75 -18.51
C ILE A 192 -0.69 12.79 -18.26
N ASP A 193 0.31 12.83 -19.12
CA ASP A 193 1.57 12.14 -18.93
C ASP A 193 2.54 13.00 -18.11
N VAL A 194 3.12 12.42 -17.04
CA VAL A 194 4.03 13.09 -16.13
C VAL A 194 5.33 12.30 -16.04
N SER A 195 6.45 12.96 -16.30
CA SER A 195 7.79 12.43 -16.04
C SER A 195 8.11 12.61 -14.56
N ILE A 196 8.30 11.50 -13.83
CA ILE A 196 8.59 11.53 -12.40
C ILE A 196 10.05 11.89 -12.18
N GLU A 197 10.29 12.96 -11.42
CA GLU A 197 11.62 13.51 -11.15
C GLU A 197 12.09 13.21 -9.72
N TYR A 198 11.15 13.11 -8.78
CA TYR A 198 11.44 12.88 -7.37
C TYR A 198 10.36 12.04 -6.71
N ALA A 199 10.74 11.31 -5.67
CA ALA A 199 9.85 10.53 -4.82
C ALA A 199 10.33 10.59 -3.36
N ASP A 200 9.39 10.71 -2.42
CA ASP A 200 9.64 10.47 -0.99
C ASP A 200 9.07 9.13 -0.53
N GLU A 201 8.65 9.04 0.72
CA GLU A 201 8.09 7.81 1.28
C GLU A 201 6.65 7.53 0.85
N TYR A 202 5.91 8.55 0.39
CA TYR A 202 4.48 8.45 0.11
C TYR A 202 4.07 9.05 -1.22
N ASP A 203 4.77 10.11 -1.67
CA ASP A 203 4.36 10.97 -2.77
C ASP A 203 5.39 11.01 -3.90
N LEU A 204 4.95 11.51 -5.06
CA LEU A 204 5.75 11.68 -6.27
C LEU A 204 5.71 13.13 -6.72
N TRP A 205 6.77 13.59 -7.37
CA TRP A 205 6.86 14.90 -8.03
C TRP A 205 7.35 14.72 -9.46
N GLY A 206 6.78 15.49 -10.36
CA GLY A 206 7.19 15.42 -11.76
C GLY A 206 6.73 16.59 -12.61
N ALA A 207 7.14 16.54 -13.87
CA ALA A 207 6.83 17.54 -14.88
C ALA A 207 5.97 16.96 -15.99
N ILE A 208 5.13 17.82 -16.61
CA ILE A 208 4.26 17.45 -17.71
C ILE A 208 5.09 17.07 -18.94
N VAL A 209 4.74 15.97 -19.58
CA VAL A 209 5.34 15.55 -20.86
C VAL A 209 4.44 16.03 -22.00
N PHE A 210 5.01 16.85 -22.87
CA PHE A 210 4.32 17.29 -24.08
C PHE A 210 4.41 16.20 -25.15
N SER A 211 3.28 15.69 -25.61
CA SER A 211 3.17 14.73 -26.73
C SER A 211 3.12 15.41 -28.10
#